data_6c523a5a8b90be030206366587adfc7d
#
_entry.id   6c523a5a8b90be030206366587adfc7d
#
_cell.length_a   1.000
_cell.length_b   1.000
_cell.length_c   1.000
_cell.angle_alpha   90.00
_cell.angle_beta   90.00
_cell.angle_gamma   90.00
#
_symmetry.space_group_name_H-M   'P 1'
#
loop_
_entity.id
_entity.type
_entity.pdbx_description
1 polymer ?
#
loop_
_entity_poly.entity_id
_entity_poly.type
_entity_poly.pdbx_seq_one_letter_code
_entity_poly.pdbx_strand_id
1 'polypeptide(L)'
;AFLWDTGVLVSRVEDVLCNGGRNILMLNVSFACHMPDCLEMPYKPAIIGMHDPIGKEVRWYMGGNSCLAGDYVGCWSFDERHWPKPGDLVVFRDMIHYTMVKTTMFNGVTHPSIVIYHPEEDRFEVIRRFGYEDYKHRMG
;
A
#
# COMPACT_ATOMS: atom_id res chain seq x y z
N ALA A 1 20.00 -5.22 -7.45
CA ALA A 1 18.97 -6.20 -7.14
C ALA A 1 18.36 -6.74 -8.43
N PHE A 2 18.35 -8.07 -8.59
CA PHE A 2 17.91 -8.72 -9.85
C PHE A 2 16.39 -8.71 -10.04
N LEU A 3 15.62 -8.37 -9.01
CA LEU A 3 14.16 -8.45 -9.02
C LEU A 3 13.50 -7.09 -8.73
N TRP A 4 14.20 -6.00 -8.99
CA TRP A 4 13.74 -4.68 -8.56
C TRP A 4 12.35 -4.32 -9.09
N ASP A 5 12.08 -4.52 -10.35
CA ASP A 5 10.82 -4.10 -11.00
C ASP A 5 9.77 -5.22 -11.13
N THR A 6 9.92 -6.33 -10.41
CA THR A 6 9.11 -7.53 -10.66
C THR A 6 7.91 -7.70 -9.74
N GLY A 7 7.73 -6.83 -8.76
CA GLY A 7 6.62 -6.94 -7.82
C GLY A 7 5.97 -5.62 -7.47
N VAL A 8 4.66 -5.66 -7.32
CA VAL A 8 3.84 -4.52 -6.90
C VAL A 8 2.98 -4.92 -5.70
N LEU A 9 2.64 -3.95 -4.86
CA LEU A 9 1.59 -4.09 -3.86
C LEU A 9 0.35 -3.36 -4.35
N VAL A 10 -0.73 -4.11 -4.56
CA VAL A 10 -2.02 -3.55 -4.95
C VAL A 10 -2.86 -3.31 -3.71
N SER A 11 -3.30 -2.09 -3.53
CA SER A 11 -4.18 -1.67 -2.46
C SER A 11 -5.46 -1.07 -3.03
N ARG A 12 -6.49 -1.01 -2.21
CA ARG A 12 -7.76 -0.37 -2.53
C ARG A 12 -8.01 0.78 -1.58
N VAL A 13 -8.55 1.88 -2.12
CA VAL A 13 -9.07 2.98 -1.30
C VAL A 13 -10.33 2.53 -0.58
N GLU A 14 -10.34 2.56 0.73
CA GLU A 14 -11.50 2.24 1.55
C GLU A 14 -12.31 3.49 1.88
N ASP A 15 -11.65 4.63 2.06
CA ASP A 15 -12.28 5.91 2.36
C ASP A 15 -11.45 7.09 1.90
N VAL A 16 -12.09 8.23 1.73
CA VAL A 16 -11.47 9.50 1.34
C VAL A 16 -11.82 10.56 2.37
N LEU A 17 -10.82 11.04 3.07
CA LEU A 17 -10.97 11.96 4.19
C LEU A 17 -10.32 13.31 3.89
N CYS A 18 -10.86 14.36 4.52
CA CYS A 18 -10.17 15.64 4.64
C CYS A 18 -10.03 15.99 6.14
N ASN A 19 -8.81 16.04 6.62
CA ASN A 19 -8.53 16.36 8.01
C ASN A 19 -7.42 17.40 8.12
N GLY A 20 -7.67 18.49 8.84
CA GLY A 20 -6.70 19.57 9.01
C GLY A 20 -6.22 20.18 7.68
N GLY A 21 -7.07 20.22 6.65
CA GLY A 21 -6.74 20.71 5.31
C GLY A 21 -5.89 19.77 4.48
N ARG A 22 -5.74 18.51 4.91
CA ARG A 22 -5.04 17.45 4.16
C ARG A 22 -6.05 16.45 3.61
N ASN A 23 -5.92 16.14 2.32
CA ASN A 23 -6.68 15.06 1.70
C ASN A 23 -5.97 13.74 1.96
N ILE A 24 -6.70 12.75 2.44
CA ILE A 24 -6.16 11.46 2.86
C ILE A 24 -6.95 10.35 2.18
N LEU A 25 -6.25 9.43 1.54
CA LEU A 25 -6.81 8.17 1.07
C LEU A 25 -6.53 7.10 2.13
N MET A 26 -7.58 6.57 2.75
CA MET A 26 -7.48 5.43 3.64
C MET A 26 -7.42 4.15 2.82
N LEU A 27 -6.36 3.38 2.99
CA LEU A 27 -6.09 2.17 2.20
C LEU A 27 -6.38 0.90 3.01
N ASN A 28 -6.68 -0.20 2.31
CA ASN A 28 -6.81 -1.52 2.93
C ASN A 28 -5.45 -2.22 3.18
N VAL A 29 -4.38 -1.47 3.20
CA VAL A 29 -3.04 -1.91 3.61
C VAL A 29 -2.51 -1.01 4.73
N SER A 30 -1.43 -1.40 5.36
CA SER A 30 -0.75 -0.64 6.40
C SER A 30 0.70 -0.40 5.98
N PHE A 31 1.19 0.82 6.10
CA PHE A 31 2.62 1.09 5.91
C PHE A 31 3.45 0.44 7.02
N ALA A 32 2.98 0.52 8.27
CA ALA A 32 3.66 -0.11 9.40
C ALA A 32 3.74 -1.63 9.30
N CYS A 33 2.70 -2.28 8.78
CA CYS A 33 2.64 -3.74 8.68
C CYS A 33 3.21 -4.29 7.38
N HIS A 34 3.00 -3.61 6.24
CA HIS A 34 3.28 -4.15 4.91
C HIS A 34 4.41 -3.44 4.19
N MET A 35 4.72 -2.21 4.56
CA MET A 35 5.79 -1.39 3.98
C MET A 35 6.60 -0.68 5.09
N PRO A 36 7.09 -1.40 6.12
CA PRO A 36 7.73 -0.76 7.27
C PRO A 36 8.95 0.09 6.89
N ASP A 37 9.65 -0.26 5.83
CA ASP A 37 10.80 0.49 5.33
C ASP A 37 10.46 1.94 4.95
N CYS A 38 9.22 2.20 4.51
CA CYS A 38 8.76 3.57 4.22
C CYS A 38 8.77 4.47 5.46
N LEU A 39 8.62 3.87 6.65
CA LEU A 39 8.64 4.57 7.93
C LEU A 39 10.01 4.52 8.61
N GLU A 40 10.71 3.39 8.52
CA GLU A 40 12.00 3.17 9.16
C GLU A 40 13.15 3.90 8.45
N MET A 41 13.14 3.91 7.12
CA MET A 41 14.15 4.56 6.28
C MET A 41 13.62 5.82 5.57
N PRO A 42 12.69 6.53 6.10
CA PRO A 42 11.73 7.48 5.53
C PRO A 42 11.90 7.69 4.03
N TYR A 43 11.27 6.85 3.22
CA TYR A 43 11.18 7.07 1.80
C TYR A 43 9.74 6.94 1.32
N LYS A 44 9.45 7.56 0.21
CA LYS A 44 8.13 7.55 -0.41
C LYS A 44 8.14 6.58 -1.59
N PRO A 45 7.35 5.49 -1.55
CA PRO A 45 7.31 4.53 -2.64
C PRO A 45 6.70 5.15 -3.89
N ALA A 46 7.15 4.70 -5.06
CA ALA A 46 6.53 5.08 -6.31
C ALA A 46 5.16 4.42 -6.45
N ILE A 47 4.17 5.18 -6.95
CA ILE A 47 2.81 4.72 -7.19
C ILE A 47 2.48 4.93 -8.65
N ILE A 48 1.85 3.95 -9.28
CA ILE A 48 1.45 4.04 -10.69
C ILE A 48 0.39 5.14 -10.85
N GLY A 49 0.57 6.04 -11.81
CA GLY A 49 -0.34 7.15 -12.07
C GLY A 49 -0.26 8.29 -11.06
N MET A 50 0.82 8.34 -10.27
CA MET A 50 1.06 9.41 -9.31
C MET A 50 2.50 9.91 -9.37
N HIS A 51 2.70 11.16 -8.99
CA HIS A 51 3.99 11.84 -8.97
C HIS A 51 4.14 12.74 -7.72
N ASP A 52 5.32 13.30 -7.54
CA ASP A 52 5.56 14.32 -6.51
C ASP A 52 4.80 15.60 -6.85
N PRO A 53 4.05 16.20 -5.89
CA PRO A 53 3.27 17.39 -6.16
C PRO A 53 4.11 18.56 -6.66
N ILE A 54 3.69 19.18 -7.75
CA ILE A 54 4.34 20.33 -8.36
C ILE A 54 3.47 21.59 -8.10
N GLY A 55 4.07 22.60 -7.52
CA GLY A 55 3.40 23.91 -7.29
C GLY A 55 2.14 23.77 -6.43
N LYS A 56 0.98 24.13 -6.99
CA LYS A 56 -0.32 24.17 -6.30
C LYS A 56 -1.19 22.95 -6.54
N GLU A 57 -0.65 21.86 -7.07
CA GLU A 57 -1.40 20.61 -7.27
C GLU A 57 -2.01 20.11 -5.96
N VAL A 58 -3.13 19.42 -6.09
CA VAL A 58 -3.80 18.79 -4.96
C VAL A 58 -2.91 17.68 -4.39
N ARG A 59 -2.69 17.74 -3.08
CA ARG A 59 -1.83 16.80 -2.36
C ARG A 59 -2.65 15.75 -1.66
N TRP A 60 -2.26 14.50 -1.87
CA TRP A 60 -2.88 13.32 -1.30
C TRP A 60 -1.91 12.58 -0.40
N TYR A 61 -2.34 12.33 0.82
CA TYR A 61 -1.64 11.47 1.77
C TYR A 61 -2.28 10.09 1.74
N MET A 62 -1.50 9.04 1.98
CA MET A 62 -1.99 7.67 2.09
C MET A 62 -1.96 7.26 3.55
N GLY A 63 -3.11 6.87 4.10
CA GLY A 63 -3.25 6.34 5.45
C GLY A 63 -3.44 4.83 5.42
N GLY A 64 -2.77 4.14 6.32
CA GLY A 64 -2.93 2.70 6.51
C GLY A 64 -4.07 2.36 7.48
N ASN A 65 -4.38 1.07 7.59
CA ASN A 65 -5.51 0.55 8.35
C ASN A 65 -5.13 -0.06 9.72
N SER A 66 -3.91 0.18 10.23
CA SER A 66 -3.44 -0.43 11.48
C SER A 66 -3.87 0.28 12.76
N CYS A 67 -4.63 1.38 12.69
CA CYS A 67 -4.98 2.27 13.79
C CYS A 67 -3.78 2.97 14.48
N LEU A 68 -2.57 2.82 13.95
CA LEU A 68 -1.40 3.53 14.42
C LEU A 68 -1.41 4.96 13.86
N ALA A 69 -1.27 5.98 14.71
CA ALA A 69 -1.28 7.37 14.29
C ALA A 69 -0.18 7.73 13.26
N GLY A 70 0.95 7.01 13.30
CA GLY A 70 2.06 7.15 12.35
C GLY A 70 1.95 6.32 11.08
N ASP A 71 0.85 5.56 10.89
CA ASP A 71 0.67 4.68 9.74
C ASP A 71 0.21 5.45 8.51
N TYR A 72 1.00 6.41 8.08
CA TYR A 72 0.72 7.18 6.87
C TYR A 72 2.02 7.64 6.19
N VAL A 73 1.94 7.83 4.89
CA VAL A 73 3.01 8.40 4.07
C VAL A 73 2.40 9.47 3.15
N GLY A 74 3.16 10.43 2.77
CA GLY A 74 2.69 11.46 1.84
C GLY A 74 3.78 12.38 1.37
N CYS A 75 3.47 13.18 0.38
CA CYS A 75 2.21 13.20 -0.38
C CYS A 75 2.48 13.00 -1.88
N TRP A 76 1.43 12.71 -2.60
CA TRP A 76 1.46 12.58 -4.07
C TRP A 76 0.40 13.46 -4.72
N SER A 77 0.53 13.69 -6.02
CA SER A 77 -0.50 14.19 -6.92
C SER A 77 -0.80 13.13 -7.99
N PHE A 78 -1.99 13.15 -8.55
CA PHE A 78 -2.37 12.24 -9.63
C PHE A 78 -1.92 12.77 -10.99
N ASP A 79 -1.50 11.87 -11.87
CA ASP A 79 -1.16 12.20 -13.26
C ASP A 79 -2.41 12.59 -14.06
N GLU A 80 -3.58 12.01 -13.71
CA GLU A 80 -4.86 12.29 -14.31
C GLU A 80 -5.74 13.15 -13.41
N ARG A 81 -6.59 13.98 -14.03
CA ARG A 81 -7.53 14.84 -13.30
C ARG A 81 -8.80 14.07 -12.93
N HIS A 82 -8.67 13.07 -12.09
CA HIS A 82 -9.84 12.47 -11.48
C HIS A 82 -9.78 12.64 -9.96
N TRP A 83 -10.94 12.69 -9.34
CA TRP A 83 -11.03 12.74 -7.88
C TRP A 83 -11.08 11.31 -7.36
N PRO A 84 -10.14 10.87 -6.52
CA PRO A 84 -10.11 9.49 -6.01
C PRO A 84 -11.35 9.22 -5.16
N LYS A 85 -11.80 7.98 -5.19
CA LYS A 85 -12.99 7.52 -4.47
C LYS A 85 -12.78 6.12 -3.88
N PRO A 86 -13.59 5.72 -2.89
CA PRO A 86 -13.59 4.35 -2.40
C PRO A 86 -13.76 3.33 -3.53
N GLY A 87 -12.97 2.28 -3.51
CA GLY A 87 -12.88 1.25 -4.54
C GLY A 87 -11.78 1.45 -5.57
N ASP A 88 -11.24 2.66 -5.72
CA ASP A 88 -10.09 2.90 -6.62
C ASP A 88 -8.87 2.13 -6.15
N LEU A 89 -8.04 1.70 -7.09
CA LEU A 89 -6.81 0.96 -6.79
C LEU A 89 -5.62 1.91 -6.68
N VAL A 90 -4.76 1.62 -5.72
CA VAL A 90 -3.45 2.25 -5.55
C VAL A 90 -2.40 1.16 -5.68
N VAL A 91 -1.51 1.29 -6.65
CA VAL A 91 -0.51 0.28 -6.98
C VAL A 91 0.88 0.83 -6.67
N PHE A 92 1.48 0.31 -5.62
CA PHE A 92 2.84 0.64 -5.19
C PHE A 92 3.84 -0.22 -5.98
N ARG A 93 4.86 0.43 -6.56
CA ARG A 93 5.92 -0.24 -7.31
C ARG A 93 7.03 -0.74 -6.39
N ASP A 94 7.81 -1.66 -6.92
CA ASP A 94 9.06 -2.16 -6.30
C ASP A 94 8.82 -2.81 -4.92
N MET A 95 7.74 -3.57 -4.79
CA MET A 95 7.24 -4.13 -3.52
C MET A 95 7.53 -5.64 -3.35
N ILE A 96 8.65 -6.14 -3.88
CA ILE A 96 9.01 -7.56 -3.78
C ILE A 96 10.12 -7.87 -2.75
N HIS A 97 10.77 -6.85 -2.20
CA HIS A 97 11.91 -7.02 -1.31
C HIS A 97 11.49 -7.09 0.17
N TYR A 98 11.89 -6.10 0.94
CA TYR A 98 11.58 -6.03 2.37
C TYR A 98 10.08 -5.94 2.67
N THR A 99 9.31 -5.42 1.76
CA THR A 99 7.85 -5.40 1.83
C THR A 99 7.19 -6.78 1.80
N MET A 100 7.94 -7.84 1.48
CA MET A 100 7.47 -9.22 1.62
C MET A 100 8.02 -9.92 2.87
N VAL A 101 9.26 -9.63 3.27
CA VAL A 101 9.93 -10.39 4.34
C VAL A 101 9.91 -9.70 5.70
N LYS A 102 9.66 -8.39 5.75
CA LYS A 102 9.55 -7.61 7.00
C LYS A 102 8.10 -7.37 7.44
N THR A 103 7.14 -7.99 6.80
CA THR A 103 5.72 -7.79 7.11
C THR A 103 5.37 -8.27 8.51
N THR A 104 4.43 -7.58 9.14
CA THR A 104 3.87 -7.92 10.45
C THR A 104 2.35 -7.98 10.40
N MET A 105 1.74 -8.52 11.44
CA MET A 105 0.29 -8.54 11.63
C MET A 105 -0.11 -7.68 12.83
N PHE A 106 0.59 -6.58 13.05
CA PHE A 106 0.29 -5.65 14.13
C PHE A 106 -1.18 -5.23 14.12
N ASN A 107 -1.81 -5.21 15.28
CA ASN A 107 -3.24 -4.95 15.47
C ASN A 107 -4.19 -5.88 14.68
N GLY A 108 -3.72 -7.06 14.29
CA GLY A 108 -4.52 -8.02 13.54
C GLY A 108 -4.66 -7.70 12.05
N VAL A 109 -3.89 -6.75 11.53
CA VAL A 109 -3.89 -6.45 10.10
C VAL A 109 -3.35 -7.66 9.33
N THR A 110 -4.18 -8.19 8.44
CA THR A 110 -3.86 -9.39 7.65
C THR A 110 -2.81 -9.08 6.58
N HIS A 111 -1.84 -9.97 6.40
CA HIS A 111 -0.89 -9.85 5.29
C HIS A 111 -1.60 -9.81 3.92
N PRO A 112 -1.08 -9.04 2.96
CA PRO A 112 -1.52 -9.11 1.57
C PRO A 112 -1.37 -10.53 1.01
N SER A 113 -2.31 -10.96 0.18
CA SER A 113 -2.17 -12.23 -0.54
C SER A 113 -0.98 -12.19 -1.49
N ILE A 114 -0.29 -13.31 -1.63
CA ILE A 114 0.81 -13.45 -2.59
C ILE A 114 0.23 -14.03 -3.88
N VAL A 115 0.45 -13.32 -4.98
CA VAL A 115 -0.14 -13.64 -6.28
C VAL A 115 0.93 -13.55 -7.36
N ILE A 116 0.95 -14.48 -8.29
CA ILE A 116 1.75 -14.41 -9.52
C ILE A 116 0.83 -14.00 -10.67
N TYR A 117 1.25 -13.02 -11.45
CA TYR A 117 0.59 -12.66 -12.71
C TYR A 117 1.32 -13.31 -13.88
N HIS A 118 0.58 -14.01 -14.72
CA HIS A 118 1.05 -14.65 -15.94
C HIS A 118 0.59 -13.80 -17.14
N PRO A 119 1.43 -12.92 -17.67
CA PRO A 119 1.01 -11.95 -18.70
C PRO A 119 0.63 -12.61 -20.03
N GLU A 120 1.25 -13.75 -20.36
CA GLU A 120 0.96 -14.53 -21.58
C GLU A 120 -0.47 -15.08 -21.61
N GLU A 121 -1.02 -15.39 -20.44
CA GLU A 121 -2.35 -15.98 -20.25
C GLU A 121 -3.36 -14.97 -19.71
N ASP A 122 -2.93 -13.74 -19.39
CA ASP A 122 -3.71 -12.74 -18.64
C ASP A 122 -4.37 -13.34 -17.40
N ARG A 123 -3.59 -14.13 -16.62
CA ARG A 123 -4.09 -14.92 -15.50
C ARG A 123 -3.35 -14.62 -14.21
N PHE A 124 -4.11 -14.55 -13.12
CA PHE A 124 -3.58 -14.48 -11.76
C PHE A 124 -3.60 -15.85 -11.09
N GLU A 125 -2.48 -16.21 -10.48
CA GLU A 125 -2.33 -17.42 -9.65
C GLU A 125 -2.10 -17.02 -8.20
N VAL A 126 -3.04 -17.37 -7.33
CA VAL A 126 -2.92 -17.09 -5.88
C VAL A 126 -2.04 -18.15 -5.24
N ILE A 127 -0.83 -17.75 -4.84
CA ILE A 127 0.14 -18.64 -4.16
C ILE A 127 -0.20 -18.78 -2.68
N ARG A 128 -0.57 -17.69 -2.01
CA ARG A 128 -0.89 -17.69 -0.59
C ARG A 128 -1.99 -16.69 -0.26
N ARG A 129 -2.95 -17.11 0.53
CA ARG A 129 -3.87 -16.23 1.25
C ARG A 129 -3.56 -16.30 2.73
N PHE A 130 -3.72 -15.19 3.42
CA PHE A 130 -3.57 -15.08 4.86
C PHE A 130 -4.92 -14.77 5.51
N GLY A 131 -5.12 -15.24 6.73
CA GLY A 131 -6.36 -15.06 7.45
C GLY A 131 -6.16 -15.04 8.96
N TYR A 132 -7.26 -15.16 9.69
CA TYR A 132 -7.27 -15.13 11.16
C TYR A 132 -6.37 -16.21 11.78
N GLU A 133 -6.31 -17.41 11.20
CA GLU A 133 -5.50 -18.51 11.75
C GLU A 133 -3.99 -18.19 11.71
N ASP A 134 -3.52 -17.46 10.70
CA ASP A 134 -2.12 -17.01 10.62
C ASP A 134 -1.79 -16.06 11.79
N TYR A 135 -2.71 -15.15 12.13
CA TYR A 135 -2.57 -14.26 13.28
C TYR A 135 -2.62 -15.02 14.61
N LYS A 136 -3.61 -15.89 14.76
CA LYS A 136 -3.83 -16.69 15.97
C LYS A 136 -2.62 -17.57 16.30
N HIS A 137 -2.12 -18.33 15.30
CA HIS A 137 -0.95 -19.21 15.49
C HIS A 137 0.33 -18.47 15.88
N ARG A 138 0.43 -17.19 15.54
CA ARG A 138 1.54 -16.35 15.99
C ARG A 138 1.45 -16.01 17.48
N MET A 139 0.25 -15.97 18.03
CA MET A 139 0.01 -15.58 19.41
C MET A 139 0.10 -16.76 20.41
N GLY A 140 0.20 -18.01 19.92
CA GLY A 140 0.29 -19.23 20.70
C GLY A 140 -0.92 -20.13 20.64
#